data_877a6e70e55bfcc056cd9ef6edddf9a2
#
_entry.id   877a6e70e55bfcc056cd9ef6edddf9a2
#
_cell.length_a   1.000
_cell.length_b   1.000
_cell.length_c   1.000
_cell.angle_alpha   90.00
_cell.angle_beta   90.00
_cell.angle_gamma   90.00
#
_symmetry.space_group_name_H-M   'P 1'
#
loop_
_entity.id
_entity.type
_entity.pdbx_description
1 polymer ?
#
loop_
_entity_poly.entity_id
_entity_poly.type
_entity_poly.pdbx_seq_one_letter_code
_entity_poly.pdbx_strand_id
1 'polypeptide(L)'
;MRQGLNRLWLALGLSLCMGHALPQSGPAISQSALVVAQAGQAAQIPAKPSVSEPVPAGTAPCARPLYLTFDTGHMGVADLIADVLRRQQVKVTFFAAHEPTQVGDGSLGEHWAPWWRDRAAEGHEMASHTFDHVYWQADLPQGRFRVRASAGPQKNQVREWDATQYCQEITRARDRLQAITGRAPLPLFRAPGGKTSPALLRTARACGYAHVGWAPAGFLGDELSSQTHPNARLLQTALANIRPGDILMAHLGIWSRQDPWAPAVLEPLIVGLKQKGFCFATLREHPQYAAHLRQAEGQQSPTTLARASGLL
;
A
#
# COMPACT_ATOMS: atom_id res chain seq x y z
N MET A 1 7.60 -18.47 56.30
CA MET A 1 8.29 -19.77 56.56
C MET A 1 8.71 -20.36 55.24
N ARG A 2 10.05 -20.64 55.14
CA ARG A 2 10.80 -21.48 54.15
C ARG A 2 10.73 -21.00 52.69
N GLN A 3 11.76 -20.33 52.11
CA GLN A 3 13.18 -20.68 51.82
C GLN A 3 13.36 -21.94 50.93
N GLY A 4 14.09 -21.75 49.88
CA GLY A 4 14.79 -22.74 49.06
C GLY A 4 15.09 -22.18 47.69
N LEU A 5 16.15 -21.52 47.42
CA LEU A 5 17.58 -21.80 47.16
C LEU A 5 17.87 -22.62 45.88
N ASN A 6 18.57 -21.89 44.96
CA ASN A 6 19.73 -22.28 44.12
C ASN A 6 19.65 -23.44 43.13
N ARG A 7 20.07 -23.15 41.87
CA ARG A 7 21.41 -23.59 41.40
C ARG A 7 21.83 -22.94 40.09
N LEU A 8 22.98 -22.31 40.18
CA LEU A 8 23.93 -21.92 39.15
C LEU A 8 24.47 -23.14 38.39
N TRP A 9 24.64 -23.05 37.04
CA TRP A 9 25.70 -23.77 36.37
C TRP A 9 26.35 -22.86 35.31
N LEU A 10 27.61 -22.50 35.62
CA LEU A 10 28.60 -22.04 34.65
C LEU A 10 29.18 -23.26 33.91
N ALA A 11 29.42 -23.14 32.63
CA ALA A 11 30.43 -23.92 31.95
C ALA A 11 31.07 -23.06 30.85
N LEU A 12 32.33 -22.68 31.11
CA LEU A 12 33.30 -22.19 30.13
C LEU A 12 33.68 -23.32 29.16
N GLY A 13 33.88 -22.99 27.93
CA GLY A 13 34.54 -23.83 26.92
C GLY A 13 35.24 -22.98 25.91
N LEU A 14 36.51 -22.58 26.20
CA LEU A 14 37.47 -22.11 25.18
C LEU A 14 37.90 -23.28 24.30
N SER A 15 37.98 -23.06 22.99
CA SER A 15 38.90 -23.84 22.15
C SER A 15 39.41 -22.97 21.03
N LEU A 16 40.72 -22.67 21.10
CA LEU A 16 41.59 -22.17 20.05
C LEU A 16 41.98 -23.32 19.11
N CYS A 17 42.07 -22.99 17.78
CA CYS A 17 43.12 -23.52 16.88
C CYS A 17 43.08 -22.71 15.59
N MET A 18 44.06 -21.83 15.35
CA MET A 18 45.22 -21.92 14.40
C MET A 18 44.78 -22.39 13.00
N GLY A 19 44.77 -21.57 11.94
CA GLY A 19 45.87 -20.91 11.28
C GLY A 19 46.43 -21.76 10.15
N HIS A 20 46.18 -21.41 8.87
CA HIS A 20 47.13 -21.70 7.76
C HIS A 20 46.93 -20.65 6.64
N ALA A 21 48.04 -20.08 6.25
CA ALA A 21 48.20 -19.08 5.21
C ALA A 21 48.62 -19.71 3.86
N LEU A 22 48.05 -19.13 2.79
CA LEU A 22 48.58 -18.86 1.43
C LEU A 22 49.27 -20.00 0.62
N PRO A 23 49.28 -19.96 -0.74
CA PRO A 23 49.91 -18.88 -1.50
C PRO A 23 49.18 -18.41 -2.79
N GLN A 24 49.65 -17.24 -3.22
CA GLN A 24 49.41 -16.56 -4.48
C GLN A 24 50.04 -17.29 -5.66
N SER A 25 49.45 -17.21 -6.83
CA SER A 25 50.15 -17.21 -8.10
C SER A 25 49.31 -16.58 -9.22
N GLY A 26 49.75 -15.42 -9.72
CA GLY A 26 49.38 -14.93 -11.04
C GLY A 26 50.26 -15.55 -12.12
N PRO A 27 49.92 -15.40 -13.38
CA PRO A 27 50.75 -14.64 -14.29
C PRO A 27 49.98 -13.76 -15.27
N ALA A 28 50.48 -12.57 -15.51
CA ALA A 28 51.35 -12.17 -16.62
C ALA A 28 50.61 -11.83 -17.93
N ILE A 29 50.74 -10.59 -18.19
CA ILE A 29 50.50 -9.71 -19.33
C ILE A 29 50.94 -10.35 -20.68
N SER A 30 50.16 -10.13 -21.74
CA SER A 30 50.67 -10.06 -23.09
C SER A 30 50.03 -8.91 -23.86
N GLN A 31 50.84 -7.91 -24.18
CA GLN A 31 50.62 -6.88 -25.20
C GLN A 31 50.98 -7.43 -26.57
N SER A 32 50.24 -7.08 -27.59
CA SER A 32 50.56 -6.88 -29.01
C SER A 32 49.24 -7.00 -29.82
N ALA A 33 48.88 -6.25 -30.81
CA ALA A 33 49.53 -5.32 -31.69
C ALA A 33 48.47 -4.45 -32.35
N LEU A 34 48.83 -3.20 -32.67
CA LEU A 34 48.08 -2.34 -33.58
C LEU A 34 48.09 -2.95 -35.01
N VAL A 35 46.90 -3.04 -35.61
CA VAL A 35 46.76 -3.15 -37.06
C VAL A 35 45.87 -2.01 -37.53
N VAL A 36 46.45 -1.08 -38.24
CA VAL A 36 45.80 -0.06 -39.06
C VAL A 36 45.37 -0.74 -40.35
N ALA A 37 44.09 -0.69 -40.68
CA ALA A 37 43.60 -1.06 -42.02
C ALA A 37 42.46 -0.11 -42.43
N GLN A 38 42.77 0.69 -43.36
CA GLN A 38 42.15 1.32 -44.49
C GLN A 38 40.63 1.34 -44.63
N ALA A 39 40.15 2.53 -44.98
CA ALA A 39 38.83 2.89 -45.44
C ALA A 39 38.34 1.99 -46.60
N GLY A 40 37.23 1.31 -46.36
CA GLY A 40 36.44 0.61 -47.38
C GLY A 40 35.03 1.22 -47.47
N GLN A 41 34.59 1.51 -48.66
CA GLN A 41 33.38 2.17 -49.11
C GLN A 41 32.11 1.58 -48.44
N ALA A 42 31.26 2.45 -47.92
CA ALA A 42 29.94 2.08 -47.39
C ALA A 42 29.03 1.63 -48.54
N ALA A 43 28.69 0.35 -48.57
CA ALA A 43 27.59 -0.17 -49.36
C ALA A 43 26.29 0.21 -48.66
N GLN A 44 25.43 0.95 -49.38
CA GLN A 44 24.07 1.27 -48.91
C GLN A 44 23.23 0.01 -48.85
N ILE A 45 22.90 -0.43 -47.63
CA ILE A 45 21.92 -1.48 -47.38
C ILE A 45 20.52 -0.85 -47.57
N PRO A 46 19.64 -1.41 -48.43
CA PRO A 46 18.28 -0.88 -48.58
C PRO A 46 17.55 -1.06 -47.26
N ALA A 47 16.90 0.02 -46.82
CA ALA A 47 16.05 0.04 -45.63
C ALA A 47 14.93 -0.99 -45.76
N LYS A 48 14.95 -1.98 -44.87
CA LYS A 48 13.86 -2.94 -44.69
C LYS A 48 12.59 -2.16 -44.29
N PRO A 49 11.43 -2.40 -44.93
CA PRO A 49 10.22 -1.72 -44.51
C PRO A 49 9.92 -1.98 -43.04
N SER A 50 9.78 -0.93 -42.28
CA SER A 50 9.33 -0.96 -40.88
C SER A 50 7.94 -1.60 -40.86
N VAL A 51 7.90 -2.88 -40.43
CA VAL A 51 6.66 -3.50 -40.03
C VAL A 51 6.32 -2.83 -38.71
N SER A 52 5.35 -1.91 -38.72
CA SER A 52 4.73 -1.39 -37.54
C SER A 52 4.15 -2.58 -36.79
N GLU A 53 4.74 -2.91 -35.63
CA GLU A 53 4.13 -3.87 -34.70
C GLU A 53 2.70 -3.42 -34.43
N PRO A 54 1.71 -4.33 -34.48
CA PRO A 54 0.35 -3.95 -34.16
C PRO A 54 0.33 -3.48 -32.69
N VAL A 55 -0.05 -2.22 -32.48
CA VAL A 55 -0.38 -1.70 -31.15
C VAL A 55 -1.37 -2.69 -30.54
N PRO A 56 -1.10 -3.25 -29.35
CA PRO A 56 -2.01 -4.21 -28.74
C PRO A 56 -3.39 -3.55 -28.68
N ALA A 57 -4.37 -4.20 -29.27
CA ALA A 57 -5.76 -3.76 -29.30
C ALA A 57 -6.16 -3.40 -27.88
N GLY A 58 -6.57 -2.15 -27.65
CA GLY A 58 -6.96 -1.65 -26.34
C GLY A 58 -7.92 -2.66 -25.72
N THR A 59 -7.57 -3.14 -24.53
CA THR A 59 -8.44 -4.00 -23.75
C THR A 59 -9.79 -3.32 -23.64
N ALA A 60 -10.86 -3.99 -24.04
CA ALA A 60 -12.22 -3.47 -23.94
C ALA A 60 -12.45 -2.92 -22.52
N PRO A 61 -13.15 -1.78 -22.37
CA PRO A 61 -13.41 -1.22 -21.05
C PRO A 61 -13.98 -2.27 -20.12
N CYS A 62 -13.47 -2.35 -18.89
CA CYS A 62 -13.95 -3.30 -17.90
C CYS A 62 -15.44 -3.07 -17.62
N ALA A 63 -16.30 -4.00 -18.03
CA ALA A 63 -17.75 -3.88 -17.86
C ALA A 63 -18.23 -4.18 -16.43
N ARG A 64 -17.41 -4.86 -15.63
CA ARG A 64 -17.75 -5.29 -14.25
C ARG A 64 -16.60 -5.03 -13.30
N PRO A 65 -16.23 -3.71 -13.09
CA PRO A 65 -15.08 -3.36 -12.25
C PRO A 65 -15.33 -3.68 -10.78
N LEU A 66 -14.25 -4.08 -10.11
CA LEU A 66 -14.14 -4.16 -8.66
C LEU A 66 -12.95 -3.32 -8.20
N TYR A 67 -13.06 -2.74 -7.02
CA TYR A 67 -12.05 -1.87 -6.45
C TYR A 67 -11.50 -2.50 -5.19
N LEU A 68 -10.47 -3.34 -5.35
CA LEU A 68 -9.81 -3.99 -4.23
C LEU A 68 -8.93 -2.98 -3.50
N THR A 69 -9.08 -2.90 -2.19
CA THR A 69 -8.33 -1.98 -1.33
C THR A 69 -7.78 -2.69 -0.12
N PHE A 70 -6.65 -2.19 0.38
CA PHE A 70 -6.03 -2.68 1.61
C PHE A 70 -5.75 -1.52 2.55
N ASP A 71 -6.15 -1.68 3.80
CA ASP A 71 -5.69 -0.83 4.88
C ASP A 71 -4.37 -1.39 5.45
N THR A 72 -3.56 -0.57 6.09
CA THR A 72 -2.37 -1.03 6.79
C THR A 72 -2.72 -2.06 7.89
N GLY A 73 -1.98 -2.18 8.89
CA GLY A 73 -2.03 -3.12 9.98
C GLY A 73 -0.59 -3.51 10.32
N HIS A 74 -0.34 -4.74 10.77
CA HIS A 74 1.00 -5.14 11.19
C HIS A 74 1.98 -5.48 10.05
N MET A 75 1.56 -5.35 8.80
CA MET A 75 2.36 -5.60 7.56
C MET A 75 2.88 -7.03 7.37
N GLY A 76 2.58 -7.95 8.25
CA GLY A 76 3.18 -9.29 8.24
C GLY A 76 2.80 -10.18 7.06
N VAL A 77 1.79 -9.80 6.26
CA VAL A 77 1.41 -10.49 5.02
C VAL A 77 1.54 -9.58 3.79
N ALA A 78 2.17 -8.41 3.94
CA ALA A 78 2.29 -7.42 2.89
C ALA A 78 3.02 -7.96 1.65
N ASP A 79 4.13 -8.68 1.84
CA ASP A 79 4.88 -9.29 0.73
C ASP A 79 4.07 -10.39 0.03
N LEU A 80 3.36 -11.24 0.77
CA LEU A 80 2.48 -12.26 0.21
C LEU A 80 1.36 -11.64 -0.62
N ILE A 81 0.76 -10.56 -0.13
CA ILE A 81 -0.26 -9.80 -0.89
C ILE A 81 0.34 -9.21 -2.16
N ALA A 82 1.50 -8.56 -2.07
CA ALA A 82 2.19 -7.99 -3.21
C ALA A 82 2.48 -9.04 -4.29
N ASP A 83 2.95 -10.22 -3.89
CA ASP A 83 3.21 -11.33 -4.81
C ASP A 83 1.95 -11.83 -5.51
N VAL A 84 0.84 -11.97 -4.79
CA VAL A 84 -0.45 -12.34 -5.38
C VAL A 84 -0.92 -11.27 -6.38
N LEU A 85 -0.87 -9.99 -6.00
CA LEU A 85 -1.28 -8.89 -6.88
C LEU A 85 -0.46 -8.85 -8.17
N ARG A 86 0.85 -9.08 -8.08
CA ARG A 86 1.76 -9.12 -9.22
C ARG A 86 1.46 -10.32 -10.12
N ARG A 87 1.37 -11.55 -9.58
CA ARG A 87 1.01 -12.75 -10.35
C ARG A 87 -0.34 -12.64 -11.02
N GLN A 88 -1.30 -12.06 -10.32
CA GLN A 88 -2.65 -11.86 -10.82
C GLN A 88 -2.81 -10.58 -11.66
N GLN A 89 -1.78 -9.77 -11.83
CA GLN A 89 -1.82 -8.49 -12.57
C GLN A 89 -2.98 -7.59 -12.11
N VAL A 90 -3.20 -7.50 -10.80
CA VAL A 90 -4.25 -6.67 -10.20
C VAL A 90 -3.63 -5.42 -9.60
N LYS A 91 -4.19 -4.25 -9.93
CA LYS A 91 -3.85 -2.98 -9.29
C LYS A 91 -4.90 -2.66 -8.23
N VAL A 92 -4.45 -2.09 -7.13
CA VAL A 92 -5.27 -1.80 -5.95
C VAL A 92 -5.02 -0.39 -5.43
N THR A 93 -5.85 0.05 -4.47
CA THR A 93 -5.58 1.25 -3.69
C THR A 93 -5.28 0.86 -2.24
N PHE A 94 -4.15 1.34 -1.72
CA PHE A 94 -3.77 1.17 -0.32
C PHE A 94 -4.16 2.40 0.50
N PHE A 95 -4.73 2.19 1.68
CA PHE A 95 -4.97 3.22 2.68
C PHE A 95 -3.98 3.03 3.82
N ALA A 96 -3.09 4.01 4.01
CA ALA A 96 -1.98 3.84 4.93
C ALA A 96 -2.07 4.75 6.15
N ALA A 97 -1.87 4.14 7.31
CA ALA A 97 -1.59 4.75 8.61
C ALA A 97 -0.18 4.33 9.05
N HIS A 98 0.41 5.03 10.01
CA HIS A 98 1.70 4.65 10.61
C HIS A 98 1.49 3.78 11.85
N GLU A 99 1.16 2.53 11.62
CA GLU A 99 0.84 1.56 12.67
C GLU A 99 2.06 0.73 13.08
N PRO A 100 2.10 0.22 14.31
CA PRO A 100 3.10 -0.76 14.72
C PRO A 100 3.07 -2.00 13.82
N THR A 101 4.24 -2.47 13.43
CA THR A 101 4.41 -3.62 12.55
C THR A 101 5.09 -4.77 13.25
N GLN A 102 5.06 -5.99 12.67
CA GLN A 102 5.76 -7.14 13.24
C GLN A 102 7.27 -6.96 13.20
N VAL A 103 7.79 -6.26 12.19
CA VAL A 103 9.19 -5.92 12.02
C VAL A 103 9.34 -4.47 11.58
N GLY A 104 10.44 -3.82 11.98
CA GLY A 104 10.73 -2.45 11.59
C GLY A 104 10.12 -1.39 12.52
N ASP A 105 10.05 -0.19 12.02
CA ASP A 105 9.76 1.05 12.74
C ASP A 105 8.35 1.62 12.50
N GLY A 106 7.44 0.77 12.05
CA GLY A 106 6.06 1.10 11.71
C GLY A 106 5.81 1.10 10.19
N SER A 107 4.53 0.95 9.82
CA SER A 107 4.10 0.70 8.44
C SER A 107 4.45 1.82 7.44
N LEU A 108 4.64 3.05 7.89
CA LEU A 108 5.16 4.17 7.11
C LEU A 108 6.58 4.58 7.54
N GLY A 109 7.31 3.69 8.22
CA GLY A 109 8.69 3.88 8.64
C GLY A 109 9.70 3.60 7.53
N GLU A 110 11.00 3.73 7.87
CA GLU A 110 12.09 3.53 6.92
C GLU A 110 12.22 2.07 6.48
N HIS A 111 11.91 1.13 7.38
CA HIS A 111 11.93 -0.31 7.06
C HIS A 111 11.00 -0.64 5.89
N TRP A 112 9.79 -0.08 5.88
CA TRP A 112 8.77 -0.36 4.86
C TRP A 112 8.80 0.60 3.66
N ALA A 113 9.63 1.65 3.71
CA ALA A 113 9.72 2.62 2.62
C ALA A 113 10.07 2.00 1.24
N PRO A 114 11.00 1.01 1.12
CA PRO A 114 11.23 0.31 -0.15
C PRO A 114 9.97 -0.39 -0.67
N TRP A 115 9.22 -1.06 0.20
CA TRP A 115 7.99 -1.76 -0.17
C TRP A 115 6.96 -0.81 -0.80
N TRP A 116 6.75 0.36 -0.18
CA TRP A 116 5.83 1.38 -0.72
C TRP A 116 6.30 1.94 -2.06
N ARG A 117 7.61 2.16 -2.24
CA ARG A 117 8.17 2.61 -3.53
C ARG A 117 7.89 1.60 -4.63
N ASP A 118 8.10 0.31 -4.35
CA ASP A 118 7.82 -0.75 -5.31
C ASP A 118 6.34 -0.81 -5.69
N ARG A 119 5.44 -0.71 -4.71
CA ARG A 119 3.99 -0.69 -4.98
C ARG A 119 3.58 0.52 -5.82
N ALA A 120 4.18 1.69 -5.57
CA ALA A 120 3.96 2.87 -6.39
C ALA A 120 4.49 2.68 -7.82
N ALA A 121 5.69 2.11 -7.98
CA ALA A 121 6.29 1.82 -9.28
C ALA A 121 5.46 0.78 -10.08
N GLU A 122 4.88 -0.18 -9.41
CA GLU A 122 3.96 -1.16 -10.01
C GLU A 122 2.61 -0.57 -10.44
N GLY A 123 2.31 0.69 -10.09
CA GLY A 123 1.09 1.38 -10.50
C GLY A 123 -0.09 1.16 -9.57
N HIS A 124 0.15 0.77 -8.33
CA HIS A 124 -0.85 0.84 -7.27
C HIS A 124 -1.08 2.29 -6.84
N GLU A 125 -2.28 2.60 -6.38
CA GLU A 125 -2.62 3.90 -5.81
C GLU A 125 -2.54 3.87 -4.29
N MET A 126 -2.31 5.05 -3.69
CA MET A 126 -2.20 5.21 -2.25
C MET A 126 -3.09 6.33 -1.77
N ALA A 127 -3.58 6.20 -0.54
CA ALA A 127 -4.45 7.17 0.12
C ALA A 127 -4.21 7.13 1.64
N SER A 128 -4.78 8.09 2.37
CA SER A 128 -4.61 8.21 3.81
C SER A 128 -5.56 7.32 4.60
N HIS A 129 -5.05 6.71 5.68
CA HIS A 129 -5.86 6.04 6.72
C HIS A 129 -5.76 6.77 8.07
N THR A 130 -5.49 8.07 8.07
CA THR A 130 -4.98 8.90 9.18
C THR A 130 -3.62 8.42 9.67
N PHE A 131 -2.73 9.32 10.12
CA PHE A 131 -1.35 8.93 10.39
C PHE A 131 -1.24 8.01 11.62
N ASP A 132 -1.82 8.40 12.74
CA ASP A 132 -1.79 7.63 13.98
C ASP A 132 -2.99 6.67 14.12
N HIS A 133 -3.64 6.30 13.00
CA HIS A 133 -4.80 5.41 12.93
C HIS A 133 -5.90 5.83 13.93
N VAL A 134 -6.50 7.00 13.68
CA VAL A 134 -7.34 7.72 14.63
C VAL A 134 -8.83 7.39 14.45
N TYR A 135 -9.40 6.72 15.43
CA TYR A 135 -10.85 6.44 15.49
C TYR A 135 -11.63 7.68 15.90
N TRP A 136 -12.60 8.08 15.10
CA TRP A 136 -13.67 8.97 15.54
C TRP A 136 -14.58 8.25 16.55
N GLN A 137 -14.98 8.95 17.61
CA GLN A 137 -15.87 8.43 18.64
C GLN A 137 -17.18 9.22 18.75
N ALA A 138 -17.13 10.54 18.65
CA ALA A 138 -18.31 11.41 18.76
C ALA A 138 -18.04 12.80 18.17
N ASP A 139 -19.10 13.43 17.69
CA ASP A 139 -19.12 14.86 17.44
C ASP A 139 -19.29 15.62 18.77
N LEU A 140 -18.61 16.75 18.91
CA LEU A 140 -18.68 17.63 20.06
C LEU A 140 -19.14 19.03 19.62
N PRO A 141 -19.59 19.89 20.56
CA PRO A 141 -19.94 21.28 20.27
C PRO A 141 -18.79 22.03 19.55
N GLN A 142 -19.15 23.07 18.80
CA GLN A 142 -18.21 23.94 18.08
C GLN A 142 -17.36 23.22 17.01
N GLY A 143 -17.89 22.15 16.40
CA GLY A 143 -17.22 21.43 15.32
C GLY A 143 -15.99 20.64 15.76
N ARG A 144 -15.90 20.28 17.04
CA ARG A 144 -14.85 19.42 17.56
C ARG A 144 -15.25 17.94 17.50
N PHE A 145 -14.28 17.06 17.66
CA PHE A 145 -14.45 15.61 17.62
C PHE A 145 -13.78 14.96 18.82
N ARG A 146 -14.47 14.01 19.44
CA ARG A 146 -13.80 13.05 20.34
C ARG A 146 -13.19 11.94 19.50
N VAL A 147 -11.89 11.72 19.70
CA VAL A 147 -11.11 10.76 18.92
C VAL A 147 -10.22 9.93 19.83
N ARG A 148 -9.78 8.75 19.32
CA ARG A 148 -8.78 7.90 19.99
C ARG A 148 -7.84 7.31 18.95
N ALA A 149 -6.57 7.63 19.04
CA ALA A 149 -5.53 7.02 18.22
C ALA A 149 -5.25 5.56 18.69
N SER A 150 -4.99 4.65 17.76
CA SER A 150 -4.51 3.29 18.07
C SER A 150 -3.02 3.11 17.81
N ALA A 151 -2.36 4.12 17.24
CA ALA A 151 -0.92 4.16 17.02
C ALA A 151 -0.33 5.51 17.50
N GLY A 152 0.99 5.64 17.38
CA GLY A 152 1.70 6.88 17.67
C GLY A 152 1.82 7.22 19.16
N PRO A 153 2.35 8.42 19.47
CA PRO A 153 2.64 8.84 20.84
C PRO A 153 1.41 8.96 21.74
N GLN A 154 0.23 9.17 21.15
CA GLN A 154 -1.04 9.30 21.86
C GLN A 154 -1.89 8.02 21.82
N LYS A 155 -1.26 6.88 21.53
CA LYS A 155 -1.94 5.59 21.46
C LYS A 155 -2.84 5.36 22.69
N ASN A 156 -4.08 4.97 22.42
CA ASN A 156 -5.13 4.65 23.39
C ASN A 156 -5.64 5.85 24.22
N GLN A 157 -5.14 7.07 24.00
CA GLN A 157 -5.65 8.26 24.68
C GLN A 157 -6.86 8.80 23.93
N VAL A 158 -7.90 9.13 24.68
CA VAL A 158 -9.05 9.88 24.18
C VAL A 158 -8.69 11.36 24.16
N ARG A 159 -8.93 12.02 23.04
CA ARG A 159 -8.64 13.43 22.81
C ARG A 159 -9.85 14.13 22.21
N GLU A 160 -9.86 15.44 22.36
CA GLU A 160 -10.82 16.32 21.70
C GLU A 160 -10.08 17.20 20.71
N TRP A 161 -10.35 16.99 19.44
CA TRP A 161 -9.70 17.68 18.34
C TRP A 161 -10.66 18.63 17.63
N ASP A 162 -10.12 19.71 17.10
CA ASP A 162 -10.82 20.56 16.15
C ASP A 162 -10.67 20.02 14.70
N ALA A 163 -11.30 20.70 13.77
CA ALA A 163 -11.26 20.38 12.35
C ALA A 163 -9.84 20.37 11.80
N THR A 164 -9.00 21.32 12.20
CA THR A 164 -7.61 21.46 11.74
C THR A 164 -6.77 20.27 12.17
N GLN A 165 -6.88 19.85 13.42
CA GLN A 165 -6.14 18.73 13.96
C GLN A 165 -6.51 17.42 13.25
N TYR A 166 -7.81 17.19 12.97
CA TYR A 166 -8.23 16.02 12.23
C TYR A 166 -7.73 16.03 10.79
N CYS A 167 -7.76 17.19 10.13
CA CYS A 167 -7.21 17.36 8.78
C CYS A 167 -5.70 17.12 8.73
N GLN A 168 -4.97 17.57 9.75
CA GLN A 168 -3.53 17.31 9.85
C GLN A 168 -3.20 15.84 9.90
N GLU A 169 -4.01 15.03 10.60
CA GLU A 169 -3.83 13.58 10.65
C GLU A 169 -3.99 12.91 9.27
N ILE A 170 -4.97 13.33 8.50
CA ILE A 170 -5.14 12.84 7.12
C ILE A 170 -3.93 13.26 6.27
N THR A 171 -3.54 14.52 6.38
CA THR A 171 -2.46 15.12 5.59
C THR A 171 -1.09 14.51 5.93
N ARG A 172 -0.79 14.25 7.20
CA ARG A 172 0.48 13.62 7.63
C ARG A 172 0.72 12.27 6.95
N ALA A 173 -0.31 11.42 6.86
CA ALA A 173 -0.19 10.13 6.17
C ALA A 173 0.07 10.32 4.67
N ARG A 174 -0.66 11.23 4.02
CA ARG A 174 -0.45 11.59 2.62
C ARG A 174 0.96 12.09 2.37
N ASP A 175 1.42 13.04 3.16
CA ASP A 175 2.74 13.67 2.99
C ASP A 175 3.86 12.66 3.20
N ARG A 176 3.72 11.77 4.18
CA ARG A 176 4.69 10.69 4.40
C ARG A 176 4.73 9.71 3.22
N LEU A 177 3.58 9.30 2.69
CA LEU A 177 3.51 8.45 1.49
C LEU A 177 4.16 9.14 0.28
N GLN A 178 3.88 10.44 0.08
CA GLN A 178 4.51 11.21 -0.99
C GLN A 178 6.03 11.31 -0.82
N ALA A 179 6.51 11.55 0.40
CA ALA A 179 7.94 11.59 0.70
C ALA A 179 8.62 10.24 0.43
N ILE A 180 7.96 9.13 0.75
CA ILE A 180 8.47 7.77 0.52
C ILE A 180 8.50 7.45 -0.97
N THR A 181 7.40 7.69 -1.69
CA THR A 181 7.17 7.17 -3.04
C THR A 181 7.54 8.14 -4.15
N GLY A 182 7.69 9.43 -3.84
CA GLY A 182 7.86 10.49 -4.83
C GLY A 182 6.59 10.78 -5.65
N ARG A 183 5.47 10.11 -5.38
CA ARG A 183 4.19 10.27 -6.10
C ARG A 183 3.14 10.84 -5.16
N ALA A 184 2.32 11.76 -5.64
CA ALA A 184 1.20 12.29 -4.88
C ALA A 184 0.13 11.21 -4.66
N PRO A 185 -0.19 10.86 -3.42
CA PRO A 185 -1.32 9.97 -3.12
C PRO A 185 -2.65 10.59 -3.55
N LEU A 186 -3.65 9.74 -3.76
CA LEU A 186 -5.00 10.21 -4.05
C LEU A 186 -5.51 11.09 -2.90
N PRO A 187 -6.24 12.20 -3.18
CA PRO A 187 -6.87 13.03 -2.17
C PRO A 187 -8.11 12.33 -1.58
N LEU A 188 -7.90 11.08 -1.17
CA LEU A 188 -8.88 10.20 -0.55
C LEU A 188 -8.41 9.83 0.85
N PHE A 189 -9.35 9.52 1.74
CA PHE A 189 -9.02 8.92 3.02
C PHE A 189 -10.06 7.89 3.42
N ARG A 190 -9.66 6.94 4.26
CA ARG A 190 -10.56 6.01 4.94
C ARG A 190 -10.47 6.25 6.43
N ALA A 191 -11.61 6.43 7.08
CA ALA A 191 -11.66 6.57 8.53
C ALA A 191 -11.42 5.21 9.18
N PRO A 192 -10.51 5.11 10.18
CA PRO A 192 -10.26 3.87 10.92
C PRO A 192 -11.53 3.22 11.46
N GLY A 193 -11.66 1.90 11.20
CA GLY A 193 -12.86 1.13 11.54
C GLY A 193 -14.14 1.55 10.83
N GLY A 194 -14.05 2.36 9.77
CA GLY A 194 -15.19 2.90 9.03
C GLY A 194 -16.06 3.88 9.86
N LYS A 195 -15.57 4.33 11.02
CA LYS A 195 -16.34 5.17 11.95
C LYS A 195 -16.33 6.63 11.51
N THR A 196 -17.50 7.14 11.18
CA THR A 196 -17.67 8.50 10.66
C THR A 196 -18.93 9.17 11.20
N SER A 197 -19.00 10.50 11.03
CA SER A 197 -20.24 11.28 11.14
C SER A 197 -20.37 12.23 9.95
N PRO A 198 -21.57 12.76 9.70
CA PRO A 198 -21.73 13.79 8.68
C PRO A 198 -20.84 15.03 8.91
N ALA A 199 -20.59 15.42 10.17
CA ALA A 199 -19.73 16.55 10.50
C ALA A 199 -18.27 16.24 10.18
N LEU A 200 -17.76 15.05 10.56
CA LEU A 200 -16.41 14.60 10.25
C LEU A 200 -16.18 14.55 8.73
N LEU A 201 -17.13 14.01 7.98
CA LEU A 201 -17.02 13.92 6.52
C LEU A 201 -17.02 15.30 5.84
N ARG A 202 -17.81 16.26 6.32
CA ARG A 202 -17.75 17.64 5.83
C ARG A 202 -16.40 18.29 6.13
N THR A 203 -15.86 18.08 7.33
CA THR A 203 -14.54 18.56 7.71
C THR A 203 -13.45 18.00 6.77
N ALA A 204 -13.40 16.70 6.57
CA ALA A 204 -12.43 16.08 5.68
C ALA A 204 -12.53 16.62 4.24
N ARG A 205 -13.78 16.81 3.75
CA ARG A 205 -14.00 17.38 2.43
C ARG A 205 -13.52 18.84 2.33
N ALA A 206 -13.72 19.65 3.37
CA ALA A 206 -13.21 21.02 3.43
C ALA A 206 -11.67 21.07 3.39
N CYS A 207 -11.00 20.03 3.85
CA CYS A 207 -9.54 19.88 3.73
C CYS A 207 -9.09 19.24 2.40
N GLY A 208 -10.01 19.01 1.47
CA GLY A 208 -9.69 18.44 0.16
C GLY A 208 -9.72 16.91 0.09
N TYR A 209 -10.25 16.19 1.10
CA TYR A 209 -10.29 14.72 1.09
C TYR A 209 -11.70 14.17 0.97
N ALA A 210 -11.90 13.20 0.07
CA ALA A 210 -13.12 12.42 0.03
C ALA A 210 -12.95 11.12 0.82
N HIS A 211 -13.98 10.76 1.62
CA HIS A 211 -13.99 9.52 2.38
C HIS A 211 -14.34 8.33 1.49
N VAL A 212 -13.65 7.20 1.72
CA VAL A 212 -13.89 5.92 1.05
C VAL A 212 -14.26 4.87 2.09
N GLY A 213 -15.49 4.37 2.01
CA GLY A 213 -15.92 3.18 2.72
C GLY A 213 -15.68 1.92 1.89
N TRP A 214 -16.46 0.89 2.18
CA TRP A 214 -16.52 -0.35 1.40
C TRP A 214 -17.97 -0.81 1.26
N ALA A 215 -18.24 -1.66 0.26
CA ALA A 215 -19.55 -2.27 0.08
C ALA A 215 -19.85 -3.27 1.22
N PRO A 216 -21.10 -3.52 1.57
CA PRO A 216 -21.43 -4.52 2.59
C PRO A 216 -20.82 -5.91 2.28
N ALA A 217 -20.84 -6.34 1.01
CA ALA A 217 -20.19 -7.56 0.56
C ALA A 217 -18.68 -7.41 0.38
N GLY A 218 -18.17 -6.18 0.41
CA GLY A 218 -16.76 -5.85 0.23
C GLY A 218 -15.94 -5.95 1.52
N PHE A 219 -16.55 -6.11 2.68
CA PHE A 219 -15.85 -6.46 3.92
C PHE A 219 -15.39 -7.92 3.82
N LEU A 220 -14.10 -8.14 3.57
CA LEU A 220 -13.57 -9.47 3.26
C LEU A 220 -13.32 -10.34 4.49
N GLY A 221 -13.45 -9.77 5.71
CA GLY A 221 -13.48 -10.49 6.97
C GLY A 221 -12.12 -10.98 7.48
N ASP A 222 -11.04 -10.46 6.94
CA ASP A 222 -9.68 -10.84 7.34
C ASP A 222 -9.32 -10.47 8.79
N GLU A 223 -10.10 -9.58 9.42
CA GLU A 223 -9.97 -9.23 10.84
C GLU A 223 -10.87 -10.06 11.79
N LEU A 224 -11.73 -10.92 11.23
CA LEU A 224 -12.61 -11.78 12.02
C LEU A 224 -11.86 -12.99 12.56
N SER A 225 -12.28 -13.50 13.71
CA SER A 225 -11.68 -14.69 14.32
C SER A 225 -11.75 -15.90 13.39
N SER A 226 -10.62 -16.59 13.21
CA SER A 226 -10.51 -17.80 12.40
C SER A 226 -11.42 -18.94 12.88
N GLN A 227 -11.68 -19.02 14.20
CA GLN A 227 -12.53 -20.07 14.80
C GLN A 227 -13.99 -19.93 14.35
N THR A 228 -14.50 -18.71 14.22
CA THR A 228 -15.88 -18.43 13.85
C THR A 228 -16.04 -18.11 12.36
N HIS A 229 -14.97 -17.66 11.73
CA HIS A 229 -14.94 -17.26 10.32
C HIS A 229 -13.73 -17.88 9.62
N PRO A 230 -13.73 -19.21 9.37
CA PRO A 230 -12.62 -19.86 8.68
C PRO A 230 -12.47 -19.34 7.24
N ASN A 231 -11.24 -19.38 6.71
CA ASN A 231 -10.89 -18.86 5.38
C ASN A 231 -11.83 -19.39 4.27
N ALA A 232 -12.17 -20.67 4.29
CA ALA A 232 -13.07 -21.27 3.30
C ALA A 232 -14.47 -20.61 3.29
N ARG A 233 -15.01 -20.27 4.46
CA ARG A 233 -16.30 -19.59 4.59
C ARG A 233 -16.22 -18.14 4.11
N LEU A 234 -15.14 -17.42 4.44
CA LEU A 234 -14.94 -16.06 3.96
C LEU A 234 -14.86 -16.01 2.44
N LEU A 235 -14.09 -16.91 1.83
CA LEU A 235 -13.98 -17.03 0.37
C LEU A 235 -15.34 -17.32 -0.28
N GLN A 236 -16.08 -18.31 0.22
CA GLN A 236 -17.40 -18.67 -0.30
C GLN A 236 -18.38 -17.51 -0.23
N THR A 237 -18.43 -16.81 0.92
CA THR A 237 -19.31 -15.67 1.14
C THR A 237 -19.00 -14.52 0.20
N ALA A 238 -17.71 -14.19 0.04
CA ALA A 238 -17.26 -13.13 -0.87
C ALA A 238 -17.63 -13.46 -2.33
N LEU A 239 -17.29 -14.65 -2.79
CA LEU A 239 -17.62 -15.10 -4.17
C LEU A 239 -19.12 -15.12 -4.46
N ALA A 240 -19.98 -15.35 -3.46
CA ALA A 240 -21.43 -15.35 -3.64
C ALA A 240 -22.06 -13.97 -3.71
N ASN A 241 -21.51 -12.99 -2.97
CA ASN A 241 -22.21 -11.74 -2.68
C ASN A 241 -21.63 -10.49 -3.36
N ILE A 242 -20.36 -10.50 -3.77
CA ILE A 242 -19.71 -9.35 -4.43
C ILE A 242 -20.41 -9.02 -5.76
N ARG A 243 -20.60 -7.72 -6.02
CA ARG A 243 -21.28 -7.16 -7.20
C ARG A 243 -20.37 -6.20 -7.96
N PRO A 244 -20.63 -5.94 -9.26
CA PRO A 244 -19.89 -4.93 -10.01
C PRO A 244 -19.98 -3.55 -9.34
N GLY A 245 -18.86 -2.85 -9.26
CA GLY A 245 -18.74 -1.54 -8.61
C GLY A 245 -18.41 -1.62 -7.11
N ASP A 246 -18.39 -2.80 -6.51
CA ASP A 246 -18.07 -2.93 -5.09
C ASP A 246 -16.62 -2.52 -4.78
N ILE A 247 -16.47 -1.76 -3.70
CA ILE A 247 -15.17 -1.51 -3.05
C ILE A 247 -14.95 -2.62 -2.03
N LEU A 248 -13.86 -3.36 -2.20
CA LEU A 248 -13.47 -4.49 -1.34
C LEU A 248 -12.37 -4.02 -0.37
N MET A 249 -12.42 -4.47 0.88
CA MET A 249 -11.48 -4.07 1.93
C MET A 249 -10.93 -5.28 2.67
N ALA A 250 -9.62 -5.32 2.79
CA ALA A 250 -8.83 -6.20 3.64
C ALA A 250 -7.61 -5.42 4.18
N HIS A 251 -6.72 -6.08 4.94
CA HIS A 251 -5.57 -5.45 5.58
C HIS A 251 -4.25 -6.11 5.17
N LEU A 252 -3.15 -5.39 5.35
CA LEU A 252 -1.78 -5.89 5.16
C LEU A 252 -1.30 -6.72 6.36
N GLY A 253 -2.24 -7.27 7.10
CA GLY A 253 -2.07 -8.14 8.26
C GLY A 253 -2.75 -7.60 9.51
N ILE A 254 -3.40 -8.49 10.27
CA ILE A 254 -4.21 -8.17 11.44
C ILE A 254 -3.77 -9.01 12.64
N TRP A 255 -3.56 -8.36 13.79
CA TRP A 255 -3.10 -8.99 15.03
C TRP A 255 -4.08 -10.03 15.59
N SER A 256 -5.37 -9.88 15.36
CA SER A 256 -6.40 -10.74 15.89
C SER A 256 -6.57 -12.08 15.17
N ARG A 257 -5.96 -12.24 13.97
CA ARG A 257 -6.12 -13.45 13.17
C ARG A 257 -4.86 -14.32 13.21
N GLN A 258 -5.02 -15.61 13.55
CA GLN A 258 -3.93 -16.56 13.64
C GLN A 258 -3.63 -17.29 12.34
N ASP A 259 -4.67 -17.66 11.55
CA ASP A 259 -4.50 -18.22 10.21
C ASP A 259 -4.51 -17.09 9.17
N PRO A 260 -3.41 -16.85 8.45
CA PRO A 260 -3.34 -15.75 7.50
C PRO A 260 -4.44 -15.83 6.44
N TRP A 261 -5.19 -14.74 6.29
CA TRP A 261 -6.17 -14.59 5.22
C TRP A 261 -5.49 -14.56 3.85
N ALA A 262 -4.39 -13.87 3.71
CA ALA A 262 -3.53 -13.91 2.53
C ALA A 262 -2.36 -14.89 2.76
N PRO A 263 -2.02 -15.76 1.77
CA PRO A 263 -2.61 -15.86 0.43
C PRO A 263 -3.86 -16.75 0.37
N ALA A 264 -4.25 -17.43 1.46
CA ALA A 264 -5.23 -18.51 1.47
C ALA A 264 -6.60 -18.13 0.87
N VAL A 265 -7.06 -16.88 1.09
CA VAL A 265 -8.33 -16.37 0.52
C VAL A 265 -8.08 -15.45 -0.66
N LEU A 266 -7.07 -14.59 -0.60
CA LEU A 266 -6.88 -13.51 -1.58
C LEU A 266 -6.73 -14.03 -3.01
N GLU A 267 -5.83 -14.97 -3.23
CA GLU A 267 -5.57 -15.45 -4.60
C GLU A 267 -6.75 -16.24 -5.17
N PRO A 268 -7.36 -17.23 -4.44
CA PRO A 268 -8.59 -17.89 -4.90
C PRO A 268 -9.75 -16.92 -5.12
N LEU A 269 -9.87 -15.87 -4.33
CA LEU A 269 -10.90 -14.84 -4.50
C LEU A 269 -10.72 -14.08 -5.82
N ILE A 270 -9.51 -13.59 -6.09
CA ILE A 270 -9.19 -12.88 -7.33
C ILE A 270 -9.46 -13.77 -8.54
N VAL A 271 -8.98 -15.02 -8.51
CA VAL A 271 -9.17 -15.99 -9.60
C VAL A 271 -10.66 -16.26 -9.82
N GLY A 272 -11.40 -16.56 -8.75
CA GLY A 272 -12.83 -16.85 -8.83
C GLY A 272 -13.67 -15.66 -9.31
N LEU A 273 -13.31 -14.43 -8.93
CA LEU A 273 -13.97 -13.22 -9.41
C LEU A 273 -13.66 -12.98 -10.90
N LYS A 274 -12.42 -13.17 -11.35
CA LYS A 274 -12.06 -13.09 -12.78
C LYS A 274 -12.81 -14.13 -13.61
N GLN A 275 -12.95 -15.36 -13.14
CA GLN A 275 -13.73 -16.41 -13.80
C GLN A 275 -15.22 -16.06 -13.92
N LYS A 276 -15.74 -15.23 -13.01
CA LYS A 276 -17.10 -14.67 -13.09
C LYS A 276 -17.20 -13.43 -13.97
N GLY A 277 -16.14 -13.07 -14.69
CA GLY A 277 -16.10 -11.93 -15.60
C GLY A 277 -15.91 -10.56 -14.92
N PHE A 278 -15.44 -10.53 -13.66
CA PHE A 278 -15.03 -9.29 -13.02
C PHE A 278 -13.60 -8.90 -13.44
N CYS A 279 -13.32 -7.62 -13.39
CA CYS A 279 -11.99 -7.05 -13.55
C CYS A 279 -11.69 -6.09 -12.39
N PHE A 280 -10.43 -5.79 -12.17
CA PHE A 280 -10.00 -4.97 -11.04
C PHE A 280 -9.46 -3.64 -11.56
N ALA A 281 -9.83 -2.56 -10.88
CA ALA A 281 -9.37 -1.20 -11.14
C ALA A 281 -9.00 -0.51 -9.80
N THR A 282 -8.27 0.59 -9.88
CA THR A 282 -7.97 1.42 -8.71
C THR A 282 -9.10 2.42 -8.45
N LEU A 283 -9.11 3.02 -7.27
CA LEU A 283 -10.10 4.05 -6.93
C LEU A 283 -9.97 5.32 -7.78
N ARG A 284 -8.86 5.49 -8.52
CA ARG A 284 -8.73 6.55 -9.52
C ARG A 284 -9.82 6.45 -10.59
N GLU A 285 -10.24 5.24 -10.91
CA GLU A 285 -11.22 4.94 -11.95
C GLU A 285 -12.65 4.82 -11.39
N HIS A 286 -12.83 4.90 -10.06
CA HIS A 286 -14.15 4.74 -9.44
C HIS A 286 -15.07 5.94 -9.74
N PRO A 287 -16.26 5.74 -10.33
CA PRO A 287 -17.13 6.84 -10.80
C PRO A 287 -17.49 7.85 -9.71
N GLN A 288 -17.72 7.38 -8.47
CA GLN A 288 -18.07 8.24 -7.34
C GLN A 288 -16.99 9.26 -6.99
N TYR A 289 -15.71 8.92 -7.24
CA TYR A 289 -14.57 9.78 -6.86
C TYR A 289 -14.00 10.55 -8.04
N ALA A 290 -14.34 10.18 -9.27
CA ALA A 290 -13.74 10.74 -10.48
C ALA A 290 -13.84 12.27 -10.56
N ALA A 291 -14.98 12.86 -10.20
CA ALA A 291 -15.14 14.32 -10.20
C ALA A 291 -14.24 15.00 -9.16
N HIS A 292 -14.18 14.46 -7.95
CA HIS A 292 -13.32 14.97 -6.86
C HIS A 292 -11.83 14.87 -7.23
N LEU A 293 -11.41 13.76 -7.82
CA LEU A 293 -10.02 13.54 -8.23
C LEU A 293 -9.59 14.52 -9.32
N ARG A 294 -10.42 14.70 -10.37
CA ARG A 294 -10.14 15.70 -11.42
C ARG A 294 -10.06 17.12 -10.90
N GLN A 295 -10.93 17.49 -9.96
CA GLN A 295 -10.89 18.83 -9.34
C GLN A 295 -9.59 19.04 -8.57
N ALA A 296 -9.14 18.06 -7.81
CA ALA A 296 -7.90 18.12 -7.05
C ALA A 296 -6.67 18.19 -7.97
N GLU A 297 -6.64 17.43 -9.06
CA GLU A 297 -5.57 17.48 -10.07
C GLU A 297 -5.50 18.85 -10.77
N GLY A 298 -6.64 19.44 -11.09
CA GLY A 298 -6.71 20.78 -11.69
C GLY A 298 -6.18 21.88 -10.77
N GLN A 299 -6.32 21.73 -9.45
CA GLN A 299 -5.78 22.68 -8.46
C GLN A 299 -4.26 22.57 -8.27
N GLN A 300 -3.68 21.40 -8.55
CA GLN A 300 -2.24 21.13 -8.46
C GLN A 300 -1.46 21.45 -9.74
N SER A 301 -2.13 21.86 -10.82
CA SER A 301 -1.47 22.21 -12.07
C SER A 301 -0.62 23.47 -11.93
N PRO A 302 0.61 23.51 -12.48
CA PRO A 302 1.53 24.65 -12.36
C PRO A 302 0.94 26.01 -12.73
N THR A 303 0.02 26.04 -13.73
CA THR A 303 -0.69 27.24 -14.19
C THR A 303 -1.62 27.80 -13.11
N THR A 304 -2.21 26.98 -12.28
CA THR A 304 -3.11 27.40 -11.20
C THR A 304 -2.28 27.96 -10.03
N LEU A 305 -1.14 27.35 -9.72
CA LEU A 305 -0.21 27.82 -8.69
C LEU A 305 0.42 29.18 -9.05
N ALA A 306 0.78 29.39 -10.32
CA ALA A 306 1.30 30.67 -10.80
C ALA A 306 0.27 31.81 -10.70
N ARG A 307 -1.01 31.55 -10.92
CA ARG A 307 -2.09 32.53 -10.73
C ARG A 307 -2.36 32.84 -9.26
N ALA A 308 -2.26 31.86 -8.38
CA ALA A 308 -2.48 32.05 -6.93
C ALA A 308 -1.32 32.82 -6.26
N SER A 309 -0.12 32.73 -6.80
CA SER A 309 1.07 33.43 -6.28
C SER A 309 1.29 34.81 -6.91
N GLY A 310 0.41 35.29 -7.80
CA GLY A 310 0.53 36.65 -8.36
C GLY A 310 1.73 36.87 -9.30
N LEU A 311 2.32 35.82 -9.84
CA LEU A 311 3.51 35.80 -10.70
C LEU A 311 3.20 35.82 -12.22
N LEU A 312 2.00 36.27 -12.61
CA LEU A 312 1.63 36.58 -14.01
C LEU A 312 0.94 37.91 -14.11
#